data_37c82857ee417a6570bc280c51968d82
#
_entry.id   37c82857ee417a6570bc280c51968d82
#
_cell.length_a   1.000
_cell.length_b   1.000
_cell.length_c   1.000
_cell.angle_alpha   90.00
_cell.angle_beta   90.00
_cell.angle_gamma   90.00
#
_symmetry.space_group_name_H-M   'P 1'
#
loop_
_entity.id
_entity.type
_entity.pdbx_description
1 polymer ?
#
loop_
_entity_poly.entity_id
_entity_poly.type
_entity_poly.pdbx_seq_one_letter_code
_entity_poly.pdbx_strand_id
1 'polypeptide(L)'
;MATFLSRAKRLSLSAGFLLAVGVAVAPQAMAQTITVNNNLVFGDVFPGIPKTIDKANAGTAAEFQVSGTAGNEISIDFTLPTYMNRSGYNMQLIFRETDCAMDSSATPDQSNPNYDDIDPWHTITYALGLNGVTIWLGGIVVPRLNQMNGAYTASIVLTVAYTGN
;
A
#
# COMPACT_ATOMS: atom_id res chain seq x y z
N MET A 1 44.45 -3.83 89.08
CA MET A 1 43.64 -4.89 88.52
C MET A 1 42.63 -4.22 87.56
N ALA A 2 42.98 -4.07 86.35
CA ALA A 2 42.19 -3.28 85.36
C ALA A 2 41.55 -4.22 84.32
N THR A 3 40.24 -4.21 84.28
CA THR A 3 39.43 -5.04 83.36
C THR A 3 39.18 -4.27 82.12
N PHE A 4 39.69 -4.79 80.96
CA PHE A 4 39.42 -4.22 79.64
C PHE A 4 38.16 -4.86 79.03
N LEU A 5 37.09 -4.06 78.79
CA LEU A 5 35.91 -4.45 78.05
C LEU A 5 36.13 -4.11 76.58
N SER A 6 36.26 -5.14 75.77
CA SER A 6 36.28 -5.03 74.29
C SER A 6 34.87 -4.86 73.79
N ARG A 7 34.57 -3.72 73.12
CA ARG A 7 33.31 -3.46 72.37
C ARG A 7 33.45 -3.93 70.93
N ALA A 8 32.77 -5.03 70.59
CA ALA A 8 32.64 -5.46 69.24
C ALA A 8 31.64 -4.56 68.44
N LYS A 9 32.12 -3.83 67.43
CA LYS A 9 31.29 -3.11 66.47
C LYS A 9 30.69 -4.11 65.49
N ARG A 10 29.39 -4.23 65.47
CA ARG A 10 28.65 -4.96 64.43
C ARG A 10 28.61 -4.08 63.18
N LEU A 11 29.26 -4.50 62.09
CA LEU A 11 29.06 -3.95 60.74
C LEU A 11 27.76 -4.51 60.20
N SER A 12 26.75 -3.65 60.01
CA SER A 12 25.54 -4.02 59.27
C SER A 12 25.82 -3.83 57.75
N LEU A 13 25.92 -4.94 57.06
CA LEU A 13 26.01 -4.97 55.59
C LEU A 13 24.59 -4.79 55.01
N SER A 14 24.23 -3.58 54.57
CA SER A 14 22.99 -3.32 53.85
C SER A 14 23.18 -3.78 52.40
N ALA A 15 22.59 -4.91 52.07
CA ALA A 15 22.47 -5.37 50.68
C ALA A 15 21.51 -4.45 49.93
N GLY A 16 22.05 -3.54 49.11
CA GLY A 16 21.26 -2.75 48.15
C GLY A 16 20.72 -3.64 47.03
N PHE A 17 19.41 -3.84 47.04
CA PHE A 17 18.71 -4.53 45.94
C PHE A 17 18.59 -3.57 44.74
N LEU A 18 19.41 -3.76 43.72
CA LEU A 18 19.36 -2.99 42.49
C LEU A 18 18.20 -3.55 41.63
N LEU A 19 17.05 -2.88 41.65
CA LEU A 19 15.92 -3.21 40.78
C LEU A 19 16.26 -2.72 39.36
N ALA A 20 16.72 -3.60 38.47
CA ALA A 20 16.89 -3.31 37.07
C ALA A 20 15.49 -3.26 36.40
N VAL A 21 14.98 -2.03 36.19
CA VAL A 21 13.77 -1.83 35.36
C VAL A 21 14.17 -2.03 33.89
N GLY A 22 13.93 -3.21 33.39
CA GLY A 22 14.03 -3.49 31.97
C GLY A 22 12.89 -2.77 31.20
N VAL A 23 13.23 -1.70 30.49
CA VAL A 23 12.28 -1.08 29.52
C VAL A 23 12.15 -2.05 28.36
N ALA A 24 11.04 -2.79 28.31
CA ALA A 24 10.66 -3.55 27.14
C ALA A 24 10.26 -2.54 26.05
N VAL A 25 11.16 -2.31 25.08
CA VAL A 25 10.82 -1.58 23.85
C VAL A 25 9.93 -2.53 23.05
N ALA A 26 8.61 -2.29 23.09
CA ALA A 26 7.69 -3.00 22.18
C ALA A 26 8.07 -2.65 20.73
N PRO A 27 8.16 -3.63 19.81
CA PRO A 27 8.37 -3.32 18.42
C PRO A 27 7.21 -2.44 17.95
N GLN A 28 7.55 -1.26 17.45
CA GLN A 28 6.57 -0.37 16.81
C GLN A 28 6.07 -1.10 15.58
N ALA A 29 4.76 -1.43 15.55
CA ALA A 29 4.15 -1.95 14.33
C ALA A 29 4.33 -0.89 13.23
N MET A 30 5.10 -1.23 12.20
CA MET A 30 5.31 -0.35 11.06
C MET A 30 4.00 -0.28 10.29
N ALA A 31 3.26 0.82 10.45
CA ALA A 31 2.01 1.03 9.76
C ALA A 31 2.30 1.57 8.35
N GLN A 32 1.76 0.90 7.33
CA GLN A 32 1.64 1.42 5.98
C GLN A 32 0.25 2.01 5.78
N THR A 33 0.16 3.04 4.97
CA THR A 33 -1.11 3.69 4.65
C THR A 33 -1.33 3.64 3.15
N ILE A 34 -2.52 3.22 2.73
CA ILE A 34 -2.97 3.26 1.34
C ILE A 34 -4.10 4.28 1.26
N THR A 35 -3.95 5.27 0.37
CA THR A 35 -4.99 6.26 0.07
C THR A 35 -5.40 6.09 -1.38
N VAL A 36 -6.70 6.01 -1.64
CA VAL A 36 -7.26 6.05 -3.00
C VAL A 36 -7.56 7.51 -3.33
N ASN A 37 -6.77 8.10 -4.23
CA ASN A 37 -6.92 9.49 -4.64
C ASN A 37 -7.93 9.61 -5.78
N ASN A 38 -7.97 8.62 -6.70
CA ASN A 38 -8.89 8.59 -7.82
C ASN A 38 -9.32 7.16 -8.16
N ASN A 39 -10.58 7.01 -8.61
CA ASN A 39 -11.10 5.74 -9.13
C ASN A 39 -10.86 5.64 -10.63
N LEU A 40 -10.78 4.42 -11.17
CA LEU A 40 -10.81 4.18 -12.62
C LEU A 40 -12.21 4.47 -13.16
N VAL A 41 -12.34 5.51 -14.00
CA VAL A 41 -13.63 6.01 -14.48
C VAL A 41 -13.68 6.00 -16.00
N PHE A 42 -14.50 5.14 -16.56
CA PHE A 42 -14.68 5.07 -18.02
C PHE A 42 -15.66 6.14 -18.55
N GLY A 43 -16.50 6.74 -17.68
CA GLY A 43 -17.56 7.66 -18.14
C GLY A 43 -18.57 6.96 -19.06
N ASP A 44 -19.11 7.70 -20.03
CA ASP A 44 -20.05 7.14 -20.99
C ASP A 44 -19.35 6.21 -21.98
N VAL A 45 -19.93 5.02 -22.17
CA VAL A 45 -19.48 4.01 -23.13
C VAL A 45 -20.62 3.64 -24.08
N PHE A 46 -20.29 3.38 -25.34
CA PHE A 46 -21.28 3.02 -26.37
C PHE A 46 -21.27 1.52 -26.62
N PRO A 47 -22.44 0.88 -26.78
CA PRO A 47 -22.53 -0.54 -27.10
C PRO A 47 -21.65 -0.93 -28.30
N GLY A 48 -20.87 -2.00 -28.13
CA GLY A 48 -19.97 -2.53 -29.15
C GLY A 48 -18.69 -1.73 -29.40
N ILE A 49 -18.45 -0.61 -28.71
CA ILE A 49 -17.25 0.21 -28.86
C ILE A 49 -16.41 0.13 -27.59
N PRO A 50 -15.25 -0.56 -27.62
CA PRO A 50 -14.33 -0.57 -26.49
C PRO A 50 -13.83 0.83 -26.13
N LYS A 51 -13.66 1.09 -24.84
CA LYS A 51 -13.09 2.35 -24.34
C LYS A 51 -11.90 2.05 -23.46
N THR A 52 -10.78 2.70 -23.76
CA THR A 52 -9.54 2.61 -22.98
C THR A 52 -9.37 3.87 -22.14
N ILE A 53 -8.99 3.68 -20.89
CA ILE A 53 -8.42 4.72 -20.04
C ILE A 53 -6.94 4.34 -19.86
N ASP A 54 -6.06 5.20 -20.32
CA ASP A 54 -4.62 5.05 -20.15
C ASP A 54 -4.22 5.42 -18.71
N LYS A 55 -3.20 4.75 -18.16
CA LYS A 55 -2.64 5.04 -16.84
C LYS A 55 -2.15 6.50 -16.71
N ALA A 56 -1.78 7.14 -17.83
CA ALA A 56 -1.37 8.54 -17.89
C ALA A 56 -2.56 9.53 -17.91
N ASN A 57 -3.81 9.05 -17.97
CA ASN A 57 -4.99 9.91 -18.06
C ASN A 57 -5.38 10.43 -16.66
N ALA A 58 -4.90 11.62 -16.33
CA ALA A 58 -5.21 12.28 -15.07
C ALA A 58 -6.73 12.44 -14.85
N GLY A 59 -7.19 12.14 -13.65
CA GLY A 59 -8.60 12.26 -13.25
C GLY A 59 -9.53 11.15 -13.73
N THR A 60 -9.05 10.21 -14.58
CA THR A 60 -9.85 9.06 -15.03
C THR A 60 -9.18 7.72 -14.78
N ALA A 61 -7.84 7.63 -14.81
CA ALA A 61 -7.10 6.47 -14.34
C ALA A 61 -7.24 6.33 -12.81
N ALA A 62 -7.21 5.12 -12.28
CA ALA A 62 -7.14 4.93 -10.84
C ALA A 62 -5.81 5.45 -10.31
N GLU A 63 -5.82 6.07 -9.12
CA GLU A 63 -4.63 6.58 -8.46
C GLU A 63 -4.63 6.18 -6.99
N PHE A 64 -3.53 5.55 -6.58
CA PHE A 64 -3.29 5.12 -5.21
C PHE A 64 -1.99 5.74 -4.70
N GLN A 65 -2.01 6.24 -3.46
CA GLN A 65 -0.82 6.66 -2.74
C GLN A 65 -0.52 5.64 -1.65
N VAL A 66 0.70 5.10 -1.67
CA VAL A 66 1.21 4.21 -0.62
C VAL A 66 2.30 4.93 0.14
N SER A 67 2.17 5.00 1.45
CA SER A 67 3.19 5.53 2.35
C SER A 67 3.47 4.58 3.50
N GLY A 68 4.66 4.68 4.08
CA GLY A 68 5.11 3.81 5.16
C GLY A 68 6.52 4.18 5.61
N THR A 69 7.21 3.26 6.26
CA THR A 69 8.57 3.50 6.75
C THR A 69 9.58 3.45 5.60
N ALA A 70 10.28 4.56 5.37
CA ALA A 70 11.32 4.64 4.35
C ALA A 70 12.44 3.61 4.61
N GLY A 71 12.95 3.02 3.53
CA GLY A 71 13.97 1.97 3.56
C GLY A 71 13.42 0.55 3.66
N ASN A 72 12.15 0.38 3.99
CA ASN A 72 11.54 -0.96 4.02
C ASN A 72 11.01 -1.36 2.65
N GLU A 73 11.19 -2.63 2.32
CA GLU A 73 10.64 -3.21 1.11
C GLU A 73 9.18 -3.61 1.32
N ILE A 74 8.35 -3.31 0.31
CA ILE A 74 6.95 -3.70 0.27
C ILE A 74 6.66 -4.57 -0.95
N SER A 75 5.69 -5.46 -0.82
CA SER A 75 4.99 -6.10 -1.94
C SER A 75 3.69 -5.34 -2.21
N ILE A 76 3.36 -5.18 -3.48
CA ILE A 76 2.16 -4.55 -3.99
C ILE A 76 1.46 -5.55 -4.90
N ASP A 77 0.23 -5.91 -4.56
CA ASP A 77 -0.56 -6.90 -5.28
C ASP A 77 -1.93 -6.32 -5.64
N PHE A 78 -2.35 -6.48 -6.90
CA PHE A 78 -3.69 -6.13 -7.35
C PHE A 78 -4.58 -7.38 -7.45
N THR A 79 -5.81 -7.26 -6.95
CA THR A 79 -6.90 -8.15 -7.32
C THR A 79 -7.78 -7.42 -8.32
N LEU A 80 -7.68 -7.82 -9.59
CA LEU A 80 -8.31 -7.15 -10.73
C LEU A 80 -9.58 -7.90 -11.17
N PRO A 81 -10.71 -7.20 -11.29
CA PRO A 81 -11.96 -7.80 -11.78
C PRO A 81 -11.91 -8.00 -13.30
N THR A 82 -12.50 -9.08 -13.80
CA THR A 82 -12.66 -9.34 -15.24
C THR A 82 -13.94 -8.76 -15.82
N TYR A 83 -14.88 -8.34 -14.95
CA TYR A 83 -16.16 -7.77 -15.35
C TYR A 83 -16.60 -6.67 -14.40
N MET A 84 -17.21 -5.64 -14.97
CA MET A 84 -18.09 -4.71 -14.27
C MET A 84 -19.51 -5.27 -14.26
N ASN A 85 -20.26 -5.06 -13.18
CA ASN A 85 -21.60 -5.61 -12.98
C ASN A 85 -22.65 -4.52 -12.79
N ARG A 86 -23.86 -4.80 -13.30
CA ARG A 86 -25.08 -4.05 -13.03
C ARG A 86 -26.27 -5.00 -13.02
N SER A 87 -26.87 -5.23 -11.86
CA SER A 87 -28.12 -6.03 -11.71
C SER A 87 -28.12 -7.35 -12.52
N GLY A 88 -27.01 -8.09 -12.50
CA GLY A 88 -26.84 -9.35 -13.22
C GLY A 88 -26.35 -9.23 -14.68
N TYR A 89 -26.21 -8.04 -15.21
CA TYR A 89 -25.56 -7.79 -16.50
C TYR A 89 -24.08 -7.50 -16.32
N ASN A 90 -23.25 -8.14 -17.15
CA ASN A 90 -21.80 -8.01 -17.09
C ASN A 90 -21.27 -7.22 -18.28
N MET A 91 -20.25 -6.39 -18.05
CA MET A 91 -19.47 -5.71 -19.06
C MET A 91 -18.02 -6.10 -18.87
N GLN A 92 -17.36 -6.59 -19.92
CA GLN A 92 -15.97 -7.07 -19.79
C GLN A 92 -15.03 -5.92 -19.47
N LEU A 93 -14.10 -6.21 -18.56
CA LEU A 93 -13.01 -5.32 -18.16
C LEU A 93 -11.68 -6.04 -18.41
N ILE A 94 -10.73 -5.35 -18.99
CA ILE A 94 -9.42 -5.88 -19.37
C ILE A 94 -8.36 -4.97 -18.80
N PHE A 95 -7.35 -5.57 -18.18
CA PHE A 95 -6.10 -4.93 -17.76
C PHE A 95 -4.95 -5.62 -18.51
N ARG A 96 -4.10 -4.83 -19.15
CA ARG A 96 -2.91 -5.32 -19.85
C ARG A 96 -1.71 -5.34 -18.90
N GLU A 97 -0.68 -6.07 -19.30
CA GLU A 97 0.60 -6.13 -18.58
C GLU A 97 1.33 -4.77 -18.50
N THR A 98 0.88 -3.77 -19.27
CA THR A 98 1.46 -2.43 -19.31
C THR A 98 0.53 -1.34 -18.76
N ASP A 99 -0.62 -1.69 -18.20
CA ASP A 99 -1.63 -0.71 -17.77
C ASP A 99 -1.36 -0.11 -16.38
N CYS A 100 -0.20 -0.38 -15.76
CA CYS A 100 0.20 0.19 -14.48
C CYS A 100 1.48 1.04 -14.62
N ALA A 101 1.58 2.10 -13.80
CA ALA A 101 2.77 2.92 -13.66
C ALA A 101 2.93 3.37 -12.20
N MET A 102 4.17 3.71 -11.80
CA MET A 102 4.46 4.19 -10.44
C MET A 102 5.45 5.35 -10.47
N ASP A 103 5.32 6.26 -9.49
CA ASP A 103 6.26 7.35 -9.27
C ASP A 103 6.51 7.54 -7.77
N SER A 104 7.78 7.63 -7.41
CA SER A 104 8.26 7.81 -6.04
C SER A 104 8.84 9.19 -5.76
N SER A 105 8.75 10.11 -6.72
CA SER A 105 9.23 11.46 -6.56
C SER A 105 8.41 12.26 -5.55
N ALA A 106 8.97 13.37 -5.04
CA ALA A 106 8.25 14.25 -4.13
C ALA A 106 7.04 14.95 -4.79
N THR A 107 7.07 15.06 -6.12
CA THR A 107 5.95 15.57 -6.94
C THR A 107 5.72 14.55 -8.05
N PRO A 108 4.85 13.56 -7.83
CA PRO A 108 4.61 12.50 -8.80
C PRO A 108 4.07 13.07 -10.13
N ASP A 109 4.65 12.62 -11.24
CA ASP A 109 4.26 13.02 -12.59
C ASP A 109 3.66 11.84 -13.35
N GLN A 110 2.34 11.83 -13.46
CA GLN A 110 1.59 10.77 -14.14
C GLN A 110 1.92 10.65 -15.63
N SER A 111 2.37 11.76 -16.26
CA SER A 111 2.74 11.78 -17.69
C SER A 111 4.15 11.29 -17.97
N ASN A 112 5.02 11.25 -16.93
CA ASN A 112 6.40 10.82 -17.02
C ASN A 112 6.83 10.13 -15.71
N PRO A 113 6.24 8.97 -15.37
CA PRO A 113 6.51 8.28 -14.10
C PRO A 113 7.91 7.67 -14.06
N ASN A 114 8.46 7.47 -12.86
CA ASN A 114 9.76 6.81 -12.69
C ASN A 114 9.75 5.35 -13.19
N TYR A 115 8.62 4.67 -13.08
CA TYR A 115 8.40 3.28 -13.48
C TYR A 115 7.16 3.22 -14.34
N ASP A 116 7.35 2.87 -15.61
CA ASP A 116 6.27 2.77 -16.60
C ASP A 116 6.11 1.32 -17.05
N ASP A 117 4.98 1.01 -17.69
CA ASP A 117 4.67 -0.30 -18.26
C ASP A 117 4.82 -1.47 -17.28
N ILE A 118 4.34 -1.28 -16.06
CA ILE A 118 4.35 -2.31 -15.02
C ILE A 118 3.17 -3.25 -15.20
N ASP A 119 3.43 -4.56 -15.05
CA ASP A 119 2.40 -5.59 -15.08
C ASP A 119 1.62 -5.65 -13.76
N PRO A 120 0.32 -5.26 -13.76
CA PRO A 120 -0.49 -5.28 -12.56
C PRO A 120 -0.98 -6.68 -12.15
N TRP A 121 -0.69 -7.73 -12.96
CA TRP A 121 -1.05 -9.11 -12.67
C TRP A 121 0.00 -9.85 -11.83
N HIS A 122 1.18 -9.26 -11.67
CA HIS A 122 2.28 -9.82 -10.89
C HIS A 122 2.55 -8.97 -9.66
N THR A 123 3.04 -9.61 -8.59
CA THR A 123 3.51 -8.93 -7.39
C THR A 123 4.64 -7.96 -7.75
N ILE A 124 4.46 -6.70 -7.39
CA ILE A 124 5.47 -5.66 -7.55
C ILE A 124 6.21 -5.51 -6.23
N THR A 125 7.53 -5.68 -6.24
CA THR A 125 8.37 -5.47 -5.06
C THR A 125 9.05 -4.11 -5.17
N TYR A 126 8.94 -3.29 -4.12
CA TYR A 126 9.43 -1.92 -4.12
C TYR A 126 9.98 -1.50 -2.75
N ALA A 127 11.18 -0.88 -2.72
CA ALA A 127 11.74 -0.29 -1.51
C ALA A 127 11.20 1.14 -1.31
N LEU A 128 10.40 1.37 -0.26
CA LEU A 128 9.79 2.67 0.00
C LEU A 128 10.83 3.76 0.25
N GLY A 129 10.69 4.87 -0.46
CA GLY A 129 11.39 6.12 -0.19
C GLY A 129 10.67 6.98 0.86
N LEU A 130 11.23 8.17 1.14
CA LEU A 130 10.64 9.13 2.08
C LEU A 130 9.27 9.65 1.62
N ASN A 131 9.01 9.70 0.32
CA ASN A 131 7.78 10.21 -0.26
C ASN A 131 6.70 9.13 -0.45
N GLY A 132 7.03 7.85 -0.14
CA GLY A 132 6.18 6.72 -0.51
C GLY A 132 6.22 6.44 -2.01
N VAL A 133 5.10 5.97 -2.58
CA VAL A 133 4.94 5.74 -4.01
C VAL A 133 3.50 6.02 -4.44
N THR A 134 3.34 6.72 -5.57
CA THR A 134 2.05 6.88 -6.24
C THR A 134 1.94 5.86 -7.36
N ILE A 135 0.78 5.23 -7.50
CA ILE A 135 0.53 4.16 -8.44
C ILE A 135 -0.69 4.54 -9.28
N TRP A 136 -0.57 4.47 -10.60
CA TRP A 136 -1.68 4.68 -11.53
C TRP A 136 -2.00 3.39 -12.26
N LEU A 137 -3.31 3.15 -12.46
CA LEU A 137 -3.79 1.98 -13.15
C LEU A 137 -4.84 2.41 -14.19
N GLY A 138 -4.57 2.07 -15.45
CA GLY A 138 -5.50 2.17 -16.56
C GLY A 138 -6.32 0.91 -16.76
N GLY A 139 -7.02 0.82 -17.87
CA GLY A 139 -7.79 -0.38 -18.23
C GLY A 139 -8.70 -0.16 -19.43
N ILE A 140 -9.37 -1.23 -19.87
CA ILE A 140 -10.23 -1.24 -21.04
C ILE A 140 -11.57 -1.84 -20.69
N VAL A 141 -12.65 -1.15 -21.01
CA VAL A 141 -14.00 -1.71 -20.97
C VAL A 141 -14.48 -2.10 -22.36
N VAL A 142 -15.11 -3.27 -22.46
CA VAL A 142 -15.59 -3.82 -23.73
C VAL A 142 -17.09 -4.11 -23.63
N PRO A 143 -17.95 -3.12 -23.96
CA PRO A 143 -19.40 -3.30 -23.96
C PRO A 143 -19.83 -4.19 -25.12
N ARG A 144 -20.85 -5.02 -24.92
CA ARG A 144 -21.46 -5.82 -25.99
C ARG A 144 -22.33 -4.93 -26.89
N LEU A 145 -22.62 -5.38 -28.12
CA LEU A 145 -23.53 -4.67 -29.03
C LEU A 145 -24.93 -4.44 -28.42
N ASN A 146 -25.41 -5.39 -27.62
CA ASN A 146 -26.69 -5.30 -26.91
C ASN A 146 -26.51 -5.02 -25.42
N GLN A 147 -25.47 -4.28 -25.04
CA GLN A 147 -25.19 -3.93 -23.66
C GLN A 147 -26.37 -3.16 -23.05
N MET A 148 -26.85 -3.63 -21.89
CA MET A 148 -27.94 -2.94 -21.19
C MET A 148 -27.46 -1.59 -20.67
N ASN A 149 -28.28 -0.55 -20.82
CA ASN A 149 -27.97 0.79 -20.33
C ASN A 149 -27.92 0.85 -18.79
N GLY A 150 -27.04 1.66 -18.24
CA GLY A 150 -26.98 2.02 -16.82
C GLY A 150 -25.55 2.00 -16.26
N ALA A 151 -25.42 2.24 -14.96
CA ALA A 151 -24.14 2.31 -14.27
C ALA A 151 -23.61 0.90 -13.98
N TYR A 152 -22.41 0.59 -14.44
CA TYR A 152 -21.66 -0.64 -14.17
C TYR A 152 -20.54 -0.34 -13.20
N THR A 153 -20.32 -1.21 -12.24
CA THR A 153 -19.26 -1.06 -11.22
C THR A 153 -18.49 -2.36 -11.04
N ALA A 154 -17.23 -2.23 -10.60
CA ALA A 154 -16.38 -3.33 -10.15
C ALA A 154 -15.46 -2.82 -9.04
N SER A 155 -14.91 -3.73 -8.25
CA SER A 155 -13.92 -3.40 -7.22
C SER A 155 -12.54 -3.83 -7.68
N ILE A 156 -11.59 -2.89 -7.66
CA ILE A 156 -10.15 -3.14 -7.74
C ILE A 156 -9.64 -3.14 -6.30
N VAL A 157 -8.92 -4.19 -5.89
CA VAL A 157 -8.33 -4.25 -4.56
C VAL A 157 -6.81 -4.16 -4.68
N LEU A 158 -6.22 -3.19 -3.99
CA LEU A 158 -4.78 -3.06 -3.82
C LEU A 158 -4.41 -3.58 -2.43
N THR A 159 -3.51 -4.56 -2.39
CA THR A 159 -2.94 -5.10 -1.16
C THR A 159 -1.47 -4.71 -1.10
N VAL A 160 -1.03 -4.16 0.02
CA VAL A 160 0.37 -3.81 0.26
C VAL A 160 0.82 -4.44 1.57
N ALA A 161 1.99 -5.06 1.57
CA ALA A 161 2.57 -5.67 2.77
C ALA A 161 4.08 -5.41 2.82
N TYR A 162 4.66 -5.27 4.03
CA TYR A 162 6.11 -5.30 4.17
C TYR A 162 6.62 -6.73 3.94
N THR A 163 7.71 -6.87 3.19
CA THR A 163 8.32 -8.18 2.90
C THR A 163 9.16 -8.71 4.06
N GLY A 164 9.52 -7.83 5.00
CA GLY A 164 10.35 -8.16 6.17
C GLY A 164 11.85 -8.10 5.90
N ASN A 165 12.26 -7.55 4.76
CA ASN A 165 13.67 -7.29 4.40
C ASN A 165 14.07 -5.86 4.72
#